data_b4281d88b22b20d65211364a4fbf01f4
#
_entry.id   b4281d88b22b20d65211364a4fbf01f4
#
_cell.length_a   1.000
_cell.length_b   1.000
_cell.length_c   1.000
_cell.angle_alpha   90.00
_cell.angle_beta   90.00
_cell.angle_gamma   90.00
#
_symmetry.space_group_name_H-M   'P 1'
#
loop_
_entity.id
_entity.type
_entity.pdbx_description
1 polymer ?
#
loop_
_entity_poly.entity_id
_entity_poly.type
_entity_poly.pdbx_seq_one_letter_code
_entity_poly.pdbx_strand_id
1 'polypeptide(L)'
;MKKWLSLLFIICLFTLCAACSNVTSKKQYETSLPKELLSQGDEYSVLAVGKSIDHSEDIMGLKKVKYLSSLDQVKEEYPDLGIKKSPFFVVFDDKEIVLRTSSLDKALLFIKENY
;
A
#
# COMPACT_ATOMS: atom_id res chain seq x y z
N MET A 1 -42.68 -3.03 31.37
CA MET A 1 -42.56 -1.72 30.72
C MET A 1 -41.17 -1.20 30.76
N LYS A 2 -40.64 -1.01 31.89
CA LYS A 2 -39.32 -0.43 32.02
C LYS A 2 -38.23 -1.28 31.40
N LYS A 3 -38.50 -2.54 31.27
CA LYS A 3 -37.51 -3.48 30.77
C LYS A 3 -37.10 -3.22 29.33
N TRP A 4 -38.03 -2.83 28.53
CA TRP A 4 -37.66 -2.64 27.15
C TRP A 4 -36.86 -1.38 26.95
N LEU A 5 -37.01 -0.44 27.80
CA LEU A 5 -36.20 0.75 27.73
C LEU A 5 -34.73 0.40 27.89
N SER A 6 -34.46 -0.46 28.86
CA SER A 6 -33.09 -0.90 29.11
C SER A 6 -32.53 -1.66 27.89
N LEU A 7 -33.34 -2.46 27.30
CA LEU A 7 -32.91 -3.21 26.13
C LEU A 7 -32.53 -2.30 24.99
N LEU A 8 -33.29 -1.24 24.79
CA LEU A 8 -33.00 -0.30 23.73
C LEU A 8 -31.65 0.36 23.92
N PHE A 9 -31.33 0.72 25.12
CA PHE A 9 -30.02 1.32 25.40
C PHE A 9 -28.90 0.38 25.07
N ILE A 10 -29.03 -0.84 25.44
CA ILE A 10 -28.00 -1.84 25.22
C ILE A 10 -27.74 -2.01 23.74
N ILE A 11 -28.77 -2.04 22.96
CA ILE A 11 -28.65 -2.22 21.52
C ILE A 11 -27.89 -1.05 20.89
N CYS A 12 -28.20 0.14 21.31
CA CYS A 12 -27.53 1.31 20.79
C CYS A 12 -26.04 1.30 21.08
N LEU A 13 -25.67 0.88 22.26
CA LEU A 13 -24.28 0.82 22.64
C LEU A 13 -23.48 -0.13 21.78
N PHE A 14 -24.02 -1.29 21.51
CA PHE A 14 -23.36 -2.27 20.68
C PHE A 14 -23.08 -1.73 19.30
N THR A 15 -24.05 -1.10 18.73
CA THR A 15 -23.92 -0.59 17.38
C THR A 15 -22.79 0.42 17.26
N LEU A 16 -22.72 1.32 18.19
CA LEU A 16 -21.70 2.37 18.16
C LEU A 16 -20.30 1.80 18.28
N CYS A 17 -20.12 0.89 19.20
CA CYS A 17 -18.79 0.31 19.42
C CYS A 17 -18.26 -0.40 18.20
N ALA A 18 -19.07 -1.19 17.57
CA ALA A 18 -18.66 -1.94 16.40
C ALA A 18 -18.21 -1.03 15.28
N ALA A 19 -18.97 0.00 15.02
CA ALA A 19 -18.64 0.91 13.93
C ALA A 19 -17.32 1.64 14.17
N CYS A 20 -17.09 2.10 15.37
CA CYS A 20 -15.87 2.81 15.68
C CYS A 20 -14.64 1.95 15.53
N SER A 21 -14.69 0.72 15.97
CA SER A 21 -13.54 -0.16 15.89
C SER A 21 -13.09 -0.39 14.47
N ASN A 22 -14.01 -0.66 13.59
CA ASN A 22 -13.67 -0.94 12.20
C ASN A 22 -13.04 0.25 11.51
N VAL A 23 -13.58 1.42 11.71
CA VAL A 23 -13.06 2.63 11.08
C VAL A 23 -11.64 2.92 11.55
N THR A 24 -11.39 2.77 12.81
CA THR A 24 -10.07 3.04 13.36
C THR A 24 -9.01 2.12 12.77
N SER A 25 -9.31 0.87 12.63
CA SER A 25 -8.35 -0.09 12.07
C SER A 25 -7.94 0.29 10.65
N LYS A 26 -8.88 0.68 9.83
CA LYS A 26 -8.57 1.05 8.46
C LYS A 26 -7.67 2.27 8.37
N LYS A 27 -7.93 3.25 9.20
CA LYS A 27 -7.12 4.47 9.19
C LYS A 27 -5.67 4.19 9.55
N GLN A 28 -5.45 3.36 10.54
CA GLN A 28 -4.10 3.00 10.96
C GLN A 28 -3.34 2.32 9.84
N TYR A 29 -4.00 1.49 9.09
CA TYR A 29 -3.36 0.78 8.00
C TYR A 29 -2.92 1.72 6.90
N GLU A 30 -3.74 2.68 6.56
CA GLU A 30 -3.42 3.63 5.50
C GLU A 30 -2.25 4.53 5.85
N THR A 31 -2.11 4.89 7.11
CA THR A 31 -1.03 5.78 7.51
C THR A 31 0.33 5.10 7.61
N SER A 32 0.39 3.79 7.45
CA SER A 32 1.64 3.06 7.56
C SER A 32 2.52 3.13 6.31
N LEU A 33 2.01 3.60 5.19
CA LEU A 33 2.80 3.67 3.96
C LEU A 33 3.81 4.82 4.02
N PRO A 34 5.08 4.53 3.69
CA PRO A 34 6.11 5.58 3.66
C PRO A 34 5.84 6.57 2.53
N LYS A 35 5.79 7.84 2.87
CA LYS A 35 5.54 8.87 1.87
C LYS A 35 6.62 8.95 0.81
N GLU A 36 7.84 8.57 1.15
CA GLU A 36 8.94 8.61 0.20
C GLU A 36 8.77 7.65 -0.96
N LEU A 37 7.93 6.63 -0.80
CA LEU A 37 7.66 5.67 -1.85
C LEU A 37 6.53 6.10 -2.77
N LEU A 38 5.71 7.04 -2.34
CA LEU A 38 4.57 7.49 -3.13
C LEU A 38 5.04 8.45 -4.24
N SER A 39 4.31 8.45 -5.34
CA SER A 39 4.58 9.36 -6.45
C SER A 39 3.81 10.67 -6.25
N GLN A 40 3.83 11.52 -7.27
CA GLN A 40 3.09 12.77 -7.27
C GLN A 40 2.29 12.88 -8.56
N GLY A 41 1.07 13.39 -8.45
CA GLY A 41 0.23 13.60 -9.61
C GLY A 41 -0.16 12.30 -10.28
N ASP A 42 -0.09 12.26 -11.59
CA ASP A 42 -0.51 11.10 -12.39
C ASP A 42 0.59 10.07 -12.60
N GLU A 43 1.77 10.32 -12.08
CA GLU A 43 2.88 9.42 -12.28
C GLU A 43 2.93 8.34 -11.22
N TYR A 44 3.76 7.32 -11.46
CA TYR A 44 3.92 6.20 -10.55
C TYR A 44 5.34 6.12 -10.02
N SER A 45 5.51 5.46 -8.88
CA SER A 45 6.83 5.12 -8.37
C SER A 45 6.87 3.63 -8.12
N VAL A 46 8.08 3.06 -8.12
CA VAL A 46 8.27 1.62 -7.95
C VAL A 46 9.33 1.37 -6.89
N LEU A 47 9.02 0.43 -6.00
CA LEU A 47 10.02 -0.16 -5.11
C LEU A 47 10.46 -1.46 -5.76
N ALA A 48 11.73 -1.52 -6.17
CA ALA A 48 12.29 -2.69 -6.82
C ALA A 48 13.20 -3.43 -5.84
N VAL A 49 12.92 -4.69 -5.62
CA VAL A 49 13.67 -5.53 -4.68
C VAL A 49 14.37 -6.64 -5.43
N GLY A 50 15.69 -6.73 -5.25
CA GLY A 50 16.50 -7.80 -5.82
C GLY A 50 16.85 -7.66 -7.28
N LYS A 51 16.19 -6.77 -8.01
CA LYS A 51 16.48 -6.52 -9.42
C LYS A 51 16.17 -5.06 -9.72
N SER A 52 17.14 -4.35 -10.27
CA SER A 52 16.96 -2.95 -10.63
C SER A 52 16.19 -2.81 -11.93
N ILE A 53 15.67 -1.61 -12.16
CA ILE A 53 14.97 -1.28 -13.40
C ILE A 53 15.92 -0.43 -14.24
N ASP A 54 16.36 -0.99 -15.37
CA ASP A 54 17.25 -0.29 -16.26
C ASP A 54 16.48 0.76 -17.07
N HIS A 55 17.13 1.89 -17.31
CA HIS A 55 16.55 2.98 -18.10
C HIS A 55 15.19 3.45 -17.60
N SER A 56 15.06 3.51 -16.27
CA SER A 56 13.79 3.93 -15.67
C SER A 56 13.38 5.34 -16.09
N GLU A 57 14.33 6.19 -16.38
CA GLU A 57 14.07 7.56 -16.83
C GLU A 57 13.39 7.60 -18.20
N ASP A 58 13.48 6.54 -18.97
CA ASP A 58 12.86 6.47 -20.29
C ASP A 58 11.45 5.91 -20.26
N ILE A 59 10.98 5.50 -19.10
CA ILE A 59 9.65 4.90 -18.96
C ILE A 59 8.63 5.99 -18.66
N MET A 60 7.71 6.19 -19.59
CA MET A 60 6.65 7.18 -19.40
C MET A 60 5.75 6.79 -18.22
N GLY A 61 5.49 7.76 -17.35
CA GLY A 61 4.64 7.53 -16.19
C GLY A 61 5.38 7.04 -14.97
N LEU A 62 6.66 6.70 -15.10
CA LEU A 62 7.48 6.26 -13.97
C LEU A 62 8.33 7.43 -13.48
N LYS A 63 8.01 7.94 -12.30
CA LYS A 63 8.67 9.12 -11.75
C LYS A 63 9.94 8.78 -10.99
N LYS A 64 9.88 7.76 -10.15
CA LYS A 64 11.06 7.39 -9.37
C LYS A 64 11.07 5.90 -9.06
N VAL A 65 12.27 5.40 -8.82
CA VAL A 65 12.50 4.00 -8.46
C VAL A 65 13.36 3.96 -7.20
N LYS A 66 12.91 3.23 -6.22
CA LYS A 66 13.71 2.92 -5.04
C LYS A 66 14.18 1.48 -5.20
N TYR A 67 15.48 1.28 -5.29
CA TYR A 67 16.04 -0.05 -5.46
C TYR A 67 16.64 -0.54 -4.15
N LEU A 68 16.27 -1.77 -3.75
CA LEU A 68 16.86 -2.45 -2.61
C LEU A 68 17.41 -3.79 -3.11
N SER A 69 18.68 -4.03 -2.86
CA SER A 69 19.38 -5.16 -3.46
C SER A 69 18.99 -6.52 -2.89
N SER A 70 18.42 -6.55 -1.69
CA SER A 70 18.09 -7.82 -1.05
C SER A 70 16.78 -7.76 -0.30
N LEU A 71 16.20 -8.95 -0.07
CA LEU A 71 14.98 -9.07 0.70
C LEU A 71 15.20 -8.64 2.15
N ASP A 72 16.37 -8.93 2.71
CA ASP A 72 16.69 -8.53 4.08
C ASP A 72 16.66 -7.03 4.23
N GLN A 73 17.15 -6.31 3.24
CA GLN A 73 17.17 -4.87 3.26
C GLN A 73 15.75 -4.29 3.27
N VAL A 74 14.83 -4.86 2.50
CA VAL A 74 13.47 -4.36 2.47
C VAL A 74 12.74 -4.69 3.77
N LYS A 75 13.02 -5.81 4.38
CA LYS A 75 12.41 -6.16 5.65
C LYS A 75 12.87 -5.23 6.78
N GLU A 76 14.08 -4.74 6.66
CA GLU A 76 14.62 -3.81 7.64
C GLU A 76 14.07 -2.40 7.45
N GLU A 77 14.02 -1.92 6.21
CA GLU A 77 13.56 -0.55 5.94
C GLU A 77 12.05 -0.41 5.86
N TYR A 78 11.37 -1.43 5.32
CA TYR A 78 9.92 -1.36 5.11
C TYR A 78 9.23 -2.65 5.55
N PRO A 79 9.30 -2.99 6.83
CA PRO A 79 8.73 -4.25 7.32
C PRO A 79 7.23 -4.35 7.11
N ASP A 80 6.54 -3.23 7.09
CA ASP A 80 5.09 -3.21 6.97
C ASP A 80 4.59 -3.53 5.57
N LEU A 81 5.46 -3.53 4.58
CA LEU A 81 5.06 -3.86 3.22
C LEU A 81 4.83 -5.35 3.03
N GLY A 82 5.32 -6.18 3.93
CA GLY A 82 5.07 -7.60 3.87
C GLY A 82 5.67 -8.31 2.68
N ILE A 83 6.80 -7.84 2.17
CA ILE A 83 7.47 -8.45 1.02
C ILE A 83 8.24 -9.67 1.50
N LYS A 84 7.96 -10.82 0.90
CA LYS A 84 8.51 -12.10 1.35
C LYS A 84 9.36 -12.83 0.33
N LYS A 85 9.50 -12.30 -0.87
CA LYS A 85 10.27 -12.94 -1.92
C LYS A 85 10.99 -11.91 -2.78
N SER A 86 12.00 -12.37 -3.50
CA SER A 86 12.81 -11.55 -4.38
C SER A 86 13.06 -12.32 -5.67
N PRO A 87 13.01 -11.70 -6.85
CA PRO A 87 12.73 -10.28 -7.05
C PRO A 87 11.26 -9.94 -6.81
N PHE A 88 11.01 -8.69 -6.43
CA PHE A 88 9.64 -8.23 -6.22
C PHE A 88 9.53 -6.75 -6.54
N PHE A 89 8.35 -6.34 -6.97
CA PHE A 89 8.11 -4.96 -7.40
C PHE A 89 6.79 -4.48 -6.83
N VAL A 90 6.80 -3.29 -6.27
CA VAL A 90 5.59 -2.66 -5.74
C VAL A 90 5.42 -1.33 -6.42
N VAL A 91 4.28 -1.12 -7.06
CA VAL A 91 3.97 0.11 -7.76
C VAL A 91 3.05 0.96 -6.90
N PHE A 92 3.41 2.23 -6.75
CA PHE A 92 2.66 3.19 -5.94
C PHE A 92 2.17 4.34 -6.82
N ASP A 93 0.97 4.84 -6.51
CA ASP A 93 0.54 6.11 -7.04
C ASP A 93 0.83 7.20 -5.99
N ASP A 94 0.10 8.30 -6.00
CA ASP A 94 0.31 9.36 -5.05
C ASP A 94 -0.32 9.10 -3.67
N LYS A 95 -1.04 7.99 -3.52
CA LYS A 95 -1.78 7.70 -2.29
C LYS A 95 -1.55 6.31 -1.73
N GLU A 96 -1.35 5.30 -2.58
CA GLU A 96 -1.36 3.92 -2.12
C GLU A 96 -0.62 2.98 -3.05
N ILE A 97 -0.54 1.73 -2.66
CA ILE A 97 -0.02 0.65 -3.51
C ILE A 97 -1.09 0.30 -4.53
N VAL A 98 -0.71 0.28 -5.81
CA VAL A 98 -1.63 -0.07 -6.88
C VAL A 98 -1.31 -1.40 -7.53
N LEU A 99 -0.10 -1.93 -7.32
CA LEU A 99 0.27 -3.24 -7.85
C LEU A 99 1.40 -3.84 -7.04
N ARG A 100 1.33 -5.15 -6.82
CA ARG A 100 2.40 -5.93 -6.20
C ARG A 100 2.64 -7.13 -7.09
N THR A 101 3.87 -7.31 -7.56
CA THR A 101 4.19 -8.41 -8.48
C THR A 101 5.65 -8.80 -8.38
N SER A 102 5.94 -10.05 -8.71
CA SER A 102 7.31 -10.51 -8.83
C SER A 102 7.84 -10.39 -10.26
N SER A 103 7.02 -9.91 -11.17
CA SER A 103 7.38 -9.78 -12.59
C SER A 103 7.61 -8.31 -12.93
N LEU A 104 8.83 -8.00 -13.38
CA LEU A 104 9.16 -6.65 -13.83
C LEU A 104 8.30 -6.25 -15.02
N ASP A 105 8.08 -7.18 -15.94
CA ASP A 105 7.29 -6.91 -17.13
C ASP A 105 5.86 -6.49 -16.78
N LYS A 106 5.26 -7.15 -15.79
CA LYS A 106 3.91 -6.80 -15.37
C LYS A 106 3.86 -5.43 -14.72
N ALA A 107 4.88 -5.08 -13.94
CA ALA A 107 4.94 -3.76 -13.33
C ALA A 107 5.03 -2.68 -14.38
N LEU A 108 5.90 -2.84 -15.36
CA LEU A 108 6.08 -1.85 -16.42
C LEU A 108 4.86 -1.76 -17.31
N LEU A 109 4.23 -2.89 -17.61
CA LEU A 109 3.02 -2.90 -18.41
C LEU A 109 1.89 -2.17 -17.70
N PHE A 110 1.75 -2.38 -16.40
CA PHE A 110 0.74 -1.67 -15.62
C PHE A 110 0.91 -0.16 -15.72
N ILE A 111 2.13 0.32 -15.57
CA ILE A 111 2.40 1.75 -15.65
C ILE A 111 2.06 2.27 -17.05
N LYS A 112 2.45 1.54 -18.08
CA LYS A 112 2.20 1.94 -19.46
C LYS A 112 0.71 2.01 -19.77
N GLU A 113 -0.07 1.05 -19.29
CA GLU A 113 -1.49 0.99 -19.59
C GLU A 113 -2.31 2.00 -18.79
N ASN A 114 -1.83 2.40 -17.62
CA ASN A 114 -2.59 3.24 -16.71
C ASN A 114 -2.12 4.68 -16.60
N TYR A 115 -1.06 5.02 -17.29
CA TYR A 115 -0.53 6.39 -17.27
C TYR A 115 -1.23 7.30 -18.25
#